data_2669f6dfcd8b6c53a43f7f2857392df6
#
_entry.id   2669f6dfcd8b6c53a43f7f2857392df6
#
_cell.length_a   1.000
_cell.length_b   1.000
_cell.length_c   1.000
_cell.angle_alpha   90.00
_cell.angle_beta   90.00
_cell.angle_gamma   90.00
#
_symmetry.space_group_name_H-M   'P 1'
#
loop_
_entity.id
_entity.type
_entity.pdbx_description
1 polymer ?
#
loop_
_entity_poly.entity_id
_entity_poly.type
_entity_poly.pdbx_seq_one_letter_code
_entity_poly.pdbx_strand_id
1 'polypeptide(L)'
;MGKTTVTLTLLASLRRRDRLVQSFKVGPDYIDPMFHQHVTGRPCRNLDPVLTSETYVQQCFARHSQLTEYSLVEGVMGLFDGISSLVISPLSFAEDKGLMTNDKGQITDFASTAHIARLLDLPVVLVIDCSRLSGSVAAIAHGYQSFDPRIKIAGVVLNRVGSDRHLSLLKDALKPLQLPILGVLRRQDNITIPDRHLGLVPTAELPELNALIDRLADLGDTCFDWQNLLPLLKSQPLPHPPNPPHSPSSIRIAVARDRAFNFYYQDNLDLLQQLGAELVFWSPLEAAAIPKDVQGMYFGGGFPEVFAQQLAENTSVRDGVKTAILEGMPAIAECGGLMYLCEQIIDFEGKSWAMTGVLPTSAVMGARLTLGYRRAVALQDNLLVKAGTTVHGHEFHRSHLTLTPTKPLFETSRYDCDENMGCEGWGFPANVHASYVHLHWGRSVEIPQQFLKECRTYK
;
A
#
# COMPACT_ATOMS: atom_id res chain seq x y z
N MET A 1 6.03 -12.45 11.72
CA MET A 1 7.49 -12.29 11.53
C MET A 1 8.02 -10.97 12.10
N GLY A 2 7.27 -9.89 12.12
CA GLY A 2 7.66 -8.60 12.69
C GLY A 2 8.54 -7.74 11.79
N LYS A 3 8.43 -7.87 10.46
CA LYS A 3 9.12 -7.01 9.48
C LYS A 3 8.86 -5.54 9.75
N THR A 4 7.60 -5.14 9.87
CA THR A 4 7.20 -3.75 10.12
C THR A 4 7.83 -3.20 11.41
N THR A 5 7.84 -3.99 12.51
CA THR A 5 8.52 -3.58 13.74
C THR A 5 10.01 -3.34 13.53
N VAL A 6 10.70 -4.26 12.83
CA VAL A 6 12.15 -4.13 12.52
C VAL A 6 12.38 -2.91 11.61
N THR A 7 11.56 -2.73 10.58
CA THR A 7 11.64 -1.59 9.67
C THR A 7 11.48 -0.26 10.40
N LEU A 8 10.44 -0.14 11.23
CA LEU A 8 10.19 1.08 12.01
C LEU A 8 11.30 1.35 13.01
N THR A 9 11.87 0.29 13.63
CA THR A 9 13.03 0.41 14.53
C THR A 9 14.24 0.97 13.77
N LEU A 10 14.51 0.49 12.56
CA LEU A 10 15.59 1.01 11.70
C LEU A 10 15.35 2.47 11.30
N LEU A 11 14.15 2.78 10.81
CA LEU A 11 13.79 4.14 10.37
C LEU A 11 13.84 5.13 11.53
N ALA A 12 13.33 4.76 12.71
CA ALA A 12 13.36 5.61 13.91
C ALA A 12 14.79 5.91 14.37
N SER A 13 15.66 4.89 14.36
CA SER A 13 17.07 5.07 14.72
C SER A 13 17.84 5.90 13.69
N LEU A 14 17.56 5.74 12.38
CA LEU A 14 18.17 6.58 11.35
C LEU A 14 17.75 8.03 11.50
N ARG A 15 16.45 8.30 11.72
CA ARG A 15 15.94 9.66 11.99
C ARG A 15 16.60 10.29 13.20
N ARG A 16 16.72 9.56 14.33
CA ARG A 16 17.39 10.06 15.55
C ARG A 16 18.86 10.44 15.32
N ARG A 17 19.50 9.81 14.35
CA ARG A 17 20.88 10.08 13.90
C ARG A 17 20.97 11.15 12.82
N ASP A 18 19.88 11.89 12.61
CA ASP A 18 19.76 12.92 11.54
C ASP A 18 20.11 12.39 10.14
N ARG A 19 19.81 11.10 9.87
CA ARG A 19 20.04 10.47 8.57
C ARG A 19 18.81 10.59 7.69
N LEU A 20 18.98 11.12 6.49
CA LEU A 20 17.92 11.17 5.49
C LEU A 20 17.74 9.79 4.86
N VAL A 21 16.53 9.24 5.03
CA VAL A 21 16.17 7.92 4.50
C VAL A 21 14.88 7.99 3.68
N GLN A 22 14.90 7.38 2.50
CA GLN A 22 13.70 7.11 1.72
C GLN A 22 13.23 5.69 1.98
N SER A 23 11.99 5.56 2.37
CA SER A 23 11.36 4.25 2.57
C SER A 23 10.45 3.87 1.41
N PHE A 24 10.40 2.57 1.16
CA PHE A 24 9.55 1.95 0.15
C PHE A 24 8.83 0.73 0.76
N LYS A 25 7.67 0.41 0.21
CA LYS A 25 6.91 -0.80 0.57
C LYS A 25 6.63 -1.63 -0.67
N VAL A 26 6.93 -2.93 -0.63
CA VAL A 26 6.55 -3.86 -1.71
C VAL A 26 5.05 -4.13 -1.62
N GLY A 27 4.36 -4.08 -2.78
CA GLY A 27 2.94 -4.39 -2.89
C GLY A 27 1.99 -3.23 -2.57
N PRO A 28 0.67 -3.50 -2.58
CA PRO A 28 -0.40 -2.51 -2.52
C PRO A 28 -0.82 -2.17 -1.08
N ASP A 29 0.12 -1.86 -0.23
CA ASP A 29 -0.11 -1.55 1.18
C ASP A 29 -0.30 -0.04 1.39
N TYR A 30 -1.25 0.36 2.22
CA TYR A 30 -1.48 1.75 2.59
C TYR A 30 -1.02 2.06 4.03
N ILE A 31 -1.11 1.08 4.92
CA ILE A 31 -0.97 1.28 6.36
C ILE A 31 0.50 1.35 6.78
N ASP A 32 1.33 0.35 6.38
CA ASP A 32 2.77 0.40 6.66
C ASP A 32 3.41 1.68 6.11
N PRO A 33 3.10 2.14 4.86
CA PRO A 33 3.54 3.44 4.35
C PRO A 33 3.22 4.64 5.23
N MET A 34 2.08 4.67 5.93
CA MET A 34 1.76 5.77 6.86
C MET A 34 2.72 5.81 8.05
N PHE A 35 3.06 4.65 8.61
CA PHE A 35 4.05 4.56 9.68
C PHE A 35 5.44 5.01 9.22
N HIS A 36 5.86 4.56 8.03
CA HIS A 36 7.13 4.98 7.44
C HIS A 36 7.18 6.50 7.26
N GLN A 37 6.11 7.10 6.71
CA GLN A 37 6.02 8.54 6.52
C GLN A 37 6.02 9.29 7.85
N HIS A 38 5.30 8.79 8.84
CA HIS A 38 5.29 9.42 10.18
C HIS A 38 6.69 9.44 10.80
N VAL A 39 7.43 8.33 10.68
CA VAL A 39 8.79 8.23 11.22
C VAL A 39 9.78 9.08 10.45
N THR A 40 9.78 9.01 9.11
CA THR A 40 10.81 9.65 8.27
C THR A 40 10.51 11.10 7.92
N GLY A 41 9.24 11.52 8.06
CA GLY A 41 8.75 12.81 7.53
C GLY A 41 8.66 12.85 6.01
N ARG A 42 8.88 11.72 5.30
CA ARG A 42 8.86 11.60 3.84
C ARG A 42 7.83 10.57 3.40
N PRO A 43 7.09 10.82 2.30
CA PRO A 43 6.15 9.83 1.78
C PRO A 43 6.84 8.51 1.44
N CYS A 44 6.35 7.41 1.96
CA CYS A 44 6.72 6.07 1.53
C CYS A 44 6.14 5.78 0.15
N ARG A 45 6.85 5.04 -0.70
CA ARG A 45 6.42 4.69 -2.06
C ARG A 45 6.13 3.21 -2.18
N ASN A 46 5.07 2.87 -2.90
CA ASN A 46 4.75 1.48 -3.17
C ASN A 46 5.52 0.99 -4.41
N LEU A 47 6.17 -0.15 -4.28
CA LEU A 47 6.87 -0.83 -5.38
C LEU A 47 6.03 -2.04 -5.77
N ASP A 48 5.18 -1.86 -6.76
CA ASP A 48 4.20 -2.87 -7.19
C ASP A 48 4.17 -3.02 -8.71
N PRO A 49 4.76 -4.09 -9.27
CA PRO A 49 4.83 -4.28 -10.72
C PRO A 49 3.50 -4.76 -11.33
N VAL A 50 2.53 -5.21 -10.52
CA VAL A 50 1.18 -5.60 -10.98
C VAL A 50 0.34 -4.37 -11.26
N LEU A 51 0.30 -3.47 -10.29
CA LEU A 51 -0.48 -2.23 -10.41
C LEU A 51 0.16 -1.25 -11.38
N THR A 52 1.50 -1.34 -11.52
CA THR A 52 2.28 -0.46 -12.38
C THR A 52 3.02 -1.24 -13.48
N SER A 53 4.32 -1.31 -13.42
CA SER A 53 5.19 -2.14 -14.27
C SER A 53 6.56 -2.26 -13.63
N GLU A 54 7.38 -3.24 -14.07
CA GLU A 54 8.78 -3.35 -13.64
C GLU A 54 9.56 -2.06 -13.94
N THR A 55 9.37 -1.49 -15.12
CA THR A 55 10.00 -0.22 -15.52
C THR A 55 9.60 0.92 -14.57
N TYR A 56 8.31 1.02 -14.22
CA TYR A 56 7.87 2.04 -13.26
C TYR A 56 8.50 1.84 -11.88
N VAL A 57 8.55 0.58 -11.39
CA VAL A 57 9.18 0.25 -10.10
C VAL A 57 10.65 0.71 -10.08
N GLN A 58 11.41 0.42 -11.14
CA GLN A 58 12.81 0.87 -11.28
C GLN A 58 12.93 2.40 -11.29
N GLN A 59 12.07 3.07 -12.06
CA GLN A 59 12.06 4.54 -12.15
C GLN A 59 11.63 5.19 -10.83
N CYS A 60 10.62 4.65 -10.16
CA CYS A 60 10.15 5.13 -8.85
C CYS A 60 11.26 5.01 -7.80
N PHE A 61 11.89 3.83 -7.71
CA PHE A 61 13.00 3.60 -6.80
C PHE A 61 14.17 4.55 -7.09
N ALA A 62 14.63 4.63 -8.34
CA ALA A 62 15.74 5.49 -8.74
C ALA A 62 15.47 6.97 -8.43
N ARG A 63 14.29 7.47 -8.78
CA ARG A 63 13.88 8.87 -8.58
C ARG A 63 13.89 9.28 -7.11
N HIS A 64 13.38 8.43 -6.23
CA HIS A 64 13.21 8.80 -4.83
C HIS A 64 14.43 8.47 -3.96
N SER A 65 15.15 7.37 -4.25
CA SER A 65 16.35 6.98 -3.50
C SER A 65 17.49 7.99 -3.60
N GLN A 66 17.70 8.59 -4.76
CA GLN A 66 18.79 9.58 -4.96
C GLN A 66 18.60 10.89 -4.18
N LEU A 67 17.38 11.15 -3.67
CA LEU A 67 17.10 12.35 -2.86
C LEU A 67 17.52 12.19 -1.40
N THR A 68 18.08 11.03 -1.04
CA THR A 68 18.43 10.69 0.34
C THR A 68 19.72 9.91 0.43
N GLU A 69 20.36 9.94 1.60
CA GLU A 69 21.59 9.21 1.87
C GLU A 69 21.37 7.70 1.95
N TYR A 70 20.20 7.32 2.45
CA TYR A 70 19.83 5.91 2.69
C TYR A 70 18.46 5.59 2.07
N SER A 71 18.31 4.32 1.68
CA SER A 71 17.05 3.76 1.19
C SER A 71 16.74 2.45 1.88
N LEU A 72 15.47 2.25 2.23
CA LEU A 72 14.99 1.02 2.85
C LEU A 72 13.71 0.56 2.17
N VAL A 73 13.70 -0.69 1.71
CA VAL A 73 12.52 -1.35 1.13
C VAL A 73 11.99 -2.37 2.14
N GLU A 74 10.75 -2.17 2.61
CA GLU A 74 10.06 -3.20 3.40
C GLU A 74 9.38 -4.20 2.48
N GLY A 75 9.71 -5.49 2.66
CA GLY A 75 9.10 -6.59 1.93
C GLY A 75 7.68 -6.90 2.38
N VAL A 76 6.92 -7.55 1.52
CA VAL A 76 5.58 -8.06 1.77
C VAL A 76 5.61 -9.58 2.05
N MET A 77 4.73 -10.09 2.89
CA MET A 77 4.55 -11.53 3.19
C MET A 77 5.87 -12.29 3.39
N GLY A 78 6.02 -13.51 2.84
CA GLY A 78 7.32 -14.20 2.76
C GLY A 78 8.15 -13.71 1.57
N LEU A 79 9.46 -14.00 1.60
CA LEU A 79 10.40 -13.47 0.59
C LEU A 79 9.99 -13.82 -0.85
N PHE A 80 9.53 -15.07 -1.05
CA PHE A 80 9.17 -15.63 -2.36
C PHE A 80 7.65 -15.69 -2.59
N ASP A 81 6.83 -15.14 -1.69
CA ASP A 81 5.38 -15.13 -1.83
C ASP A 81 4.98 -14.07 -2.88
N GLY A 82 4.71 -14.53 -4.09
CA GLY A 82 4.24 -13.74 -5.23
C GLY A 82 2.85 -14.15 -5.69
N ILE A 83 2.38 -13.54 -6.78
CA ILE A 83 1.01 -13.76 -7.28
C ILE A 83 0.80 -15.20 -7.75
N SER A 84 1.79 -15.81 -8.38
CA SER A 84 1.71 -17.16 -8.93
C SER A 84 2.03 -18.27 -7.92
N SER A 85 2.42 -17.94 -6.69
CA SER A 85 2.81 -18.92 -5.66
C SER A 85 1.63 -19.71 -5.07
N LEU A 86 0.39 -19.38 -5.42
CA LEU A 86 -0.80 -20.13 -4.99
C LEU A 86 -1.11 -21.34 -5.87
N VAL A 87 -0.44 -21.52 -7.00
CA VAL A 87 -0.57 -22.73 -7.84
C VAL A 87 0.53 -23.70 -7.43
N ILE A 88 0.18 -24.68 -6.60
CA ILE A 88 1.03 -25.84 -6.29
C ILE A 88 1.13 -26.70 -7.54
N SER A 89 1.99 -26.35 -8.48
CA SER A 89 2.47 -27.23 -9.54
C SER A 89 3.93 -27.54 -9.29
N PRO A 90 4.43 -28.73 -9.65
CA PRO A 90 5.85 -29.04 -9.49
C PRO A 90 6.69 -27.96 -10.16
N LEU A 91 7.58 -27.36 -9.39
CA LEU A 91 8.50 -26.33 -9.86
C LEU A 91 9.47 -26.97 -10.88
N SER A 92 9.36 -26.58 -12.14
CA SER A 92 10.42 -26.87 -13.11
C SER A 92 11.42 -25.73 -13.11
N PHE A 93 12.69 -26.05 -12.90
CA PHE A 93 13.79 -25.11 -13.11
C PHE A 93 14.02 -25.02 -14.62
N ALA A 94 13.73 -23.87 -15.22
CA ALA A 94 14.12 -23.62 -16.60
C ALA A 94 15.64 -23.46 -16.63
N GLU A 95 16.35 -24.41 -17.25
CA GLU A 95 17.82 -24.54 -17.20
C GLU A 95 18.60 -23.32 -17.70
N ASP A 96 17.99 -22.43 -18.50
CA ASP A 96 18.71 -21.34 -19.17
C ASP A 96 18.58 -19.94 -18.55
N LYS A 97 17.70 -19.72 -17.55
CA LYS A 97 17.51 -18.37 -16.93
C LYS A 97 17.42 -18.35 -15.41
N GLY A 98 17.49 -19.48 -14.73
CA GLY A 98 17.41 -19.58 -13.27
C GLY A 98 16.11 -19.01 -12.66
N LEU A 99 15.07 -18.80 -13.45
CA LEU A 99 13.75 -18.38 -13.03
C LEU A 99 12.92 -19.58 -12.63
N MET A 100 12.28 -19.54 -11.46
CA MET A 100 11.28 -20.52 -11.11
C MET A 100 10.02 -20.24 -11.93
N THR A 101 9.67 -21.18 -12.81
CA THR A 101 8.47 -21.08 -13.64
C THR A 101 7.53 -22.26 -13.35
N ASN A 102 6.23 -22.08 -13.52
CA ASN A 102 5.28 -23.19 -13.57
C ASN A 102 5.37 -23.91 -14.93
N ASP A 103 4.62 -25.02 -15.10
CA ASP A 103 4.58 -25.82 -16.34
C ASP A 103 4.18 -25.03 -17.60
N LYS A 104 3.68 -23.77 -17.42
CA LYS A 104 3.35 -22.84 -18.51
C LYS A 104 4.44 -21.79 -18.75
N GLY A 105 5.60 -21.91 -18.09
CA GLY A 105 6.70 -20.95 -18.19
C GLY A 105 6.45 -19.61 -17.47
N GLN A 106 5.44 -19.52 -16.60
CA GLN A 106 5.15 -18.32 -15.81
C GLN A 106 6.07 -18.22 -14.60
N ILE A 107 6.51 -17.01 -14.27
CA ILE A 107 7.30 -16.74 -13.07
C ILE A 107 6.44 -16.96 -11.84
N THR A 108 6.85 -17.86 -10.94
CA THR A 108 6.05 -18.27 -9.77
C THR A 108 6.13 -17.29 -8.59
N ASP A 109 7.06 -16.33 -8.61
CA ASP A 109 7.26 -15.34 -7.56
C ASP A 109 7.08 -13.88 -8.03
N PHE A 110 6.34 -13.66 -9.12
CA PHE A 110 6.08 -12.31 -9.64
C PHE A 110 5.44 -11.41 -8.56
N ALA A 111 5.93 -10.17 -8.46
CA ALA A 111 5.55 -9.20 -7.44
C ALA A 111 5.88 -9.58 -5.99
N SER A 112 6.65 -10.66 -5.77
CA SER A 112 7.20 -10.98 -4.44
C SER A 112 8.29 -10.00 -4.02
N THR A 113 8.67 -10.04 -2.75
CA THR A 113 9.85 -9.31 -2.25
C THR A 113 11.13 -9.75 -2.97
N ALA A 114 11.28 -11.05 -3.30
CA ALA A 114 12.41 -11.57 -4.05
C ALA A 114 12.44 -11.01 -5.48
N HIS A 115 11.30 -10.92 -6.15
CA HIS A 115 11.21 -10.29 -7.47
C HIS A 115 11.72 -8.84 -7.44
N ILE A 116 11.25 -8.03 -6.48
CA ILE A 116 11.69 -6.63 -6.34
C ILE A 116 13.18 -6.55 -6.00
N ALA A 117 13.69 -7.42 -5.13
CA ALA A 117 15.12 -7.45 -4.81
C ALA A 117 15.99 -7.76 -6.03
N ARG A 118 15.59 -8.69 -6.88
CA ARG A 118 16.26 -8.98 -8.16
C ARG A 118 16.18 -7.83 -9.16
N LEU A 119 14.97 -7.28 -9.31
CA LEU A 119 14.69 -6.21 -10.28
C LEU A 119 15.53 -4.94 -10.00
N LEU A 120 15.78 -4.66 -8.72
CA LEU A 120 16.50 -3.49 -8.25
C LEU A 120 17.95 -3.79 -7.83
N ASP A 121 18.41 -5.05 -7.95
CA ASP A 121 19.72 -5.55 -7.49
C ASP A 121 20.01 -5.20 -6.02
N LEU A 122 19.03 -5.32 -5.14
CA LEU A 122 19.15 -4.95 -3.72
C LEU A 122 19.58 -6.13 -2.85
N PRO A 123 20.45 -5.91 -1.84
CA PRO A 123 20.72 -6.90 -0.81
C PRO A 123 19.49 -7.11 0.07
N VAL A 124 19.28 -8.36 0.49
CA VAL A 124 18.15 -8.75 1.36
C VAL A 124 18.65 -9.03 2.77
N VAL A 125 18.03 -8.40 3.77
CA VAL A 125 18.20 -8.72 5.17
C VAL A 125 16.98 -9.53 5.62
N LEU A 126 17.19 -10.78 6.02
CA LEU A 126 16.11 -11.66 6.45
C LEU A 126 15.72 -11.37 7.90
N VAL A 127 14.45 -11.10 8.14
CA VAL A 127 13.88 -11.03 9.50
C VAL A 127 13.31 -12.40 9.86
N ILE A 128 13.92 -13.06 10.87
CA ILE A 128 13.51 -14.40 11.30
C ILE A 128 12.87 -14.30 12.70
N ASP A 129 11.62 -14.75 12.81
CA ASP A 129 10.95 -14.90 14.11
C ASP A 129 11.53 -16.11 14.86
N CYS A 130 12.30 -15.85 15.90
CA CYS A 130 13.01 -16.88 16.68
C CYS A 130 12.21 -17.37 17.89
N SER A 131 10.96 -16.92 18.10
CA SER A 131 10.18 -17.22 19.32
C SER A 131 10.07 -18.71 19.65
N ARG A 132 10.15 -19.58 18.65
CA ARG A 132 10.05 -21.05 18.76
C ARG A 132 11.17 -21.79 18.03
N LEU A 133 12.31 -21.12 17.75
CA LEU A 133 13.44 -21.69 17.02
C LEU A 133 14.66 -21.88 17.93
N SER A 134 15.48 -22.85 17.56
CA SER A 134 16.83 -23.08 18.07
C SER A 134 17.72 -23.43 16.87
N GLY A 135 18.29 -24.63 16.80
CA GLY A 135 19.12 -25.06 15.65
C GLY A 135 18.43 -24.97 14.29
N SER A 136 17.10 -25.09 14.22
CA SER A 136 16.33 -24.98 12.97
C SER A 136 16.43 -23.60 12.30
N VAL A 137 16.87 -22.55 12.99
CA VAL A 137 17.14 -21.24 12.40
C VAL A 137 18.13 -21.34 11.24
N ALA A 138 19.13 -22.22 11.36
CA ALA A 138 20.13 -22.45 10.31
C ALA A 138 19.51 -23.06 9.04
N ALA A 139 18.63 -24.06 9.19
CA ALA A 139 17.93 -24.65 8.05
C ALA A 139 17.06 -23.64 7.31
N ILE A 140 16.36 -22.77 8.05
CA ILE A 140 15.55 -21.68 7.46
C ILE A 140 16.44 -20.69 6.73
N ALA A 141 17.49 -20.19 7.36
CA ALA A 141 18.39 -19.22 6.73
C ALA A 141 19.10 -19.79 5.50
N HIS A 142 19.59 -21.05 5.59
CA HIS A 142 20.20 -21.75 4.49
C HIS A 142 19.21 -21.95 3.34
N GLY A 143 17.97 -22.35 3.63
CA GLY A 143 16.93 -22.51 2.62
C GLY A 143 16.72 -21.22 1.81
N TYR A 144 16.58 -20.07 2.50
CA TYR A 144 16.45 -18.79 1.82
C TYR A 144 17.69 -18.38 1.02
N GLN A 145 18.89 -18.69 1.52
CA GLN A 145 20.16 -18.35 0.87
C GLN A 145 20.40 -19.17 -0.40
N SER A 146 19.98 -20.44 -0.39
CA SER A 146 20.25 -21.40 -1.47
C SER A 146 19.10 -21.53 -2.49
N PHE A 147 17.89 -21.07 -2.14
CA PHE A 147 16.69 -21.28 -2.95
C PHE A 147 16.73 -20.56 -4.30
N ASP A 148 17.23 -19.30 -4.30
CA ASP A 148 17.49 -18.56 -5.53
C ASP A 148 18.86 -17.86 -5.42
N PRO A 149 19.90 -18.33 -6.17
CA PRO A 149 21.24 -17.78 -6.07
C PRO A 149 21.37 -16.35 -6.58
N ARG A 150 20.36 -15.82 -7.27
CA ARG A 150 20.32 -14.42 -7.72
C ARG A 150 19.95 -13.46 -6.58
N ILE A 151 19.43 -13.96 -5.46
CA ILE A 151 19.08 -13.16 -4.29
C ILE A 151 20.29 -13.05 -3.36
N LYS A 152 20.75 -11.84 -3.14
CA LYS A 152 21.90 -11.54 -2.27
C LYS A 152 21.42 -11.45 -0.81
N ILE A 153 21.39 -12.58 -0.08
CA ILE A 153 21.10 -12.54 1.38
C ILE A 153 22.31 -11.98 2.09
N ALA A 154 22.23 -10.72 2.53
CA ALA A 154 23.33 -9.97 3.14
C ALA A 154 23.50 -10.26 4.64
N GLY A 155 22.47 -10.80 5.29
CA GLY A 155 22.49 -11.15 6.71
C GLY A 155 21.09 -11.38 7.27
N VAL A 156 21.04 -11.58 8.58
CA VAL A 156 19.79 -11.88 9.29
C VAL A 156 19.57 -10.91 10.46
N VAL A 157 18.30 -10.62 10.74
CA VAL A 157 17.83 -10.01 11.99
C VAL A 157 17.04 -11.04 12.75
N LEU A 158 17.50 -11.38 13.95
CA LEU A 158 16.86 -12.33 14.84
C LEU A 158 15.82 -11.61 15.69
N ASN A 159 14.53 -11.85 15.41
CA ASN A 159 13.44 -11.21 16.14
C ASN A 159 12.87 -12.13 17.23
N ARG A 160 12.36 -11.54 18.32
CA ARG A 160 11.74 -12.23 19.46
C ARG A 160 12.67 -13.24 20.18
N VAL A 161 13.93 -12.90 20.31
CA VAL A 161 14.90 -13.71 21.05
C VAL A 161 14.60 -13.67 22.56
N GLY A 162 14.48 -14.83 23.21
CA GLY A 162 13.98 -14.92 24.59
C GLY A 162 15.05 -14.60 25.64
N SER A 163 16.24 -15.22 25.56
CA SER A 163 17.29 -15.13 26.60
C SER A 163 18.69 -15.15 25.99
N ASP A 164 19.72 -14.90 26.79
CA ASP A 164 21.12 -14.97 26.34
C ASP A 164 21.53 -16.38 25.96
N ARG A 165 21.06 -17.39 26.71
CA ARG A 165 21.24 -18.79 26.32
C ARG A 165 20.58 -19.09 24.96
N HIS A 166 19.38 -18.58 24.73
CA HIS A 166 18.68 -18.74 23.45
C HIS A 166 19.48 -18.07 22.31
N LEU A 167 19.98 -16.85 22.52
CA LEU A 167 20.83 -16.16 21.57
C LEU A 167 22.11 -16.93 21.24
N SER A 168 22.77 -17.50 22.24
CA SER A 168 23.98 -18.34 22.04
C SER A 168 23.67 -19.51 21.11
N LEU A 169 22.59 -20.25 21.39
CA LEU A 169 22.18 -21.38 20.53
C LEU A 169 21.89 -20.97 19.09
N LEU A 170 21.23 -19.82 18.88
CA LEU A 170 20.97 -19.29 17.53
C LEU A 170 22.25 -18.90 16.81
N LYS A 171 23.20 -18.25 17.51
CA LYS A 171 24.50 -17.86 16.97
C LYS A 171 25.33 -19.09 16.57
N ASP A 172 25.38 -20.09 17.43
CA ASP A 172 26.12 -21.33 17.17
C ASP A 172 25.55 -22.07 15.96
N ALA A 173 24.22 -22.12 15.83
CA ALA A 173 23.55 -22.73 14.69
C ALA A 173 23.83 -22.01 13.36
N LEU A 174 23.85 -20.67 13.36
CA LEU A 174 24.08 -19.86 12.14
C LEU A 174 25.54 -19.77 11.73
N LYS A 175 26.50 -20.03 12.64
CA LYS A 175 27.93 -19.90 12.40
C LYS A 175 28.42 -20.63 11.11
N PRO A 176 27.99 -21.86 10.80
CA PRO A 176 28.42 -22.57 9.59
C PRO A 176 28.01 -21.88 8.30
N LEU A 177 26.92 -21.07 8.30
CA LEU A 177 26.41 -20.40 7.12
C LEU A 177 27.18 -19.12 6.76
N GLN A 178 28.03 -18.63 7.67
CA GLN A 178 28.80 -17.37 7.53
C GLN A 178 27.91 -16.15 7.20
N LEU A 179 26.63 -16.21 7.57
CA LEU A 179 25.70 -15.09 7.45
C LEU A 179 25.82 -14.12 8.63
N PRO A 180 26.07 -12.83 8.39
CA PRO A 180 26.12 -11.84 9.45
C PRO A 180 24.79 -11.74 10.21
N ILE A 181 24.85 -11.65 11.54
CA ILE A 181 23.71 -11.29 12.37
C ILE A 181 23.71 -9.76 12.50
N LEU A 182 22.87 -9.09 11.72
CA LEU A 182 22.82 -7.64 11.61
C LEU A 182 21.95 -6.99 12.69
N GLY A 183 21.20 -7.80 13.44
CA GLY A 183 20.40 -7.31 14.55
C GLY A 183 19.82 -8.44 15.40
N VAL A 184 19.56 -8.11 16.67
CA VAL A 184 18.93 -9.01 17.64
C VAL A 184 17.89 -8.25 18.43
N LEU A 185 16.62 -8.47 18.14
CA LEU A 185 15.51 -7.92 18.91
C LEU A 185 15.05 -8.95 19.94
N ARG A 186 15.09 -8.54 21.20
CA ARG A 186 14.57 -9.34 22.32
C ARG A 186 13.05 -9.32 22.32
N ARG A 187 12.44 -10.35 22.86
CA ARG A 187 11.01 -10.34 23.13
C ARG A 187 10.71 -9.21 24.12
N GLN A 188 9.87 -8.29 23.71
CA GLN A 188 9.44 -7.15 24.51
C GLN A 188 7.91 -7.05 24.45
N ASP A 189 7.27 -7.09 25.62
CA ASP A 189 5.80 -7.06 25.70
C ASP A 189 5.25 -5.62 25.63
N ASN A 190 6.12 -4.60 25.72
CA ASN A 190 5.76 -3.18 25.67
C ASN A 190 5.90 -2.51 24.29
N ILE A 191 6.30 -3.27 23.27
CA ILE A 191 6.37 -2.79 21.87
C ILE A 191 5.34 -3.59 21.06
N THR A 192 4.11 -3.12 21.11
CA THR A 192 3.01 -3.67 20.28
C THR A 192 2.40 -2.55 19.46
N ILE A 193 2.34 -2.74 18.16
CA ILE A 193 1.57 -1.87 17.28
C ILE A 193 0.17 -2.46 17.22
N PRO A 194 -0.86 -1.70 17.62
CA PRO A 194 -2.25 -2.20 17.57
C PRO A 194 -2.65 -2.61 16.16
N ASP A 195 -3.41 -3.71 16.06
CA ASP A 195 -3.96 -4.20 14.80
C ASP A 195 -5.51 -4.21 14.83
N ARG A 196 -6.09 -4.23 13.65
CA ARG A 196 -7.52 -4.21 13.37
C ARG A 196 -7.84 -5.32 12.34
N HIS A 197 -9.08 -5.45 11.96
CA HIS A 197 -9.58 -6.49 11.04
C HIS A 197 -8.96 -6.51 9.63
N LEU A 198 -8.28 -5.45 9.19
CA LEU A 198 -7.57 -5.37 7.91
C LEU A 198 -6.06 -5.05 8.06
N GLY A 199 -5.48 -5.16 9.23
CA GLY A 199 -4.07 -4.86 9.48
C GLY A 199 -3.85 -3.93 10.65
N LEU A 200 -2.75 -3.16 10.67
CA LEU A 200 -2.45 -2.22 11.74
C LEU A 200 -3.48 -1.08 11.80
N VAL A 201 -3.68 -0.52 12.98
CA VAL A 201 -4.48 0.70 13.16
C VAL A 201 -3.73 1.88 12.49
N PRO A 202 -4.38 2.69 11.63
CA PRO A 202 -3.75 3.84 10.99
C PRO A 202 -3.13 4.82 11.97
N THR A 203 -2.04 5.48 11.55
CA THR A 203 -1.24 6.37 12.41
C THR A 203 -2.02 7.53 13.04
N ALA A 204 -3.00 8.06 12.31
CA ALA A 204 -3.85 9.17 12.77
C ALA A 204 -4.76 8.81 13.96
N GLU A 205 -4.91 7.51 14.26
CA GLU A 205 -5.73 6.99 15.34
C GLU A 205 -4.91 6.58 16.58
N LEU A 206 -3.58 6.73 16.54
CA LEU A 206 -2.68 6.30 17.61
C LEU A 206 -2.15 7.50 18.41
N PRO A 207 -2.75 7.84 19.56
CA PRO A 207 -2.37 9.03 20.34
C PRO A 207 -0.92 8.94 20.90
N GLU A 208 -0.44 7.73 21.17
CA GLU A 208 0.90 7.50 21.74
C GLU A 208 1.97 7.13 20.68
N LEU A 209 1.68 7.39 19.40
CA LEU A 209 2.56 6.95 18.30
C LEU A 209 3.98 7.51 18.44
N ASN A 210 4.14 8.79 18.81
CA ASN A 210 5.47 9.39 18.98
C ASN A 210 6.25 8.69 20.11
N ALA A 211 5.61 8.40 21.24
CA ALA A 211 6.25 7.66 22.33
C ALA A 211 6.64 6.22 21.93
N LEU A 212 5.84 5.58 21.09
CA LEU A 212 6.18 4.29 20.50
C LEU A 212 7.41 4.40 19.60
N ILE A 213 7.48 5.41 18.73
CA ILE A 213 8.62 5.64 17.82
C ILE A 213 9.89 5.94 18.62
N ASP A 214 9.81 6.70 19.70
CA ASP A 214 10.96 6.95 20.58
C ASP A 214 11.49 5.66 21.22
N ARG A 215 10.59 4.80 21.72
CA ARG A 215 10.98 3.47 22.25
C ARG A 215 11.61 2.57 21.18
N LEU A 216 11.10 2.61 19.94
CA LEU A 216 11.70 1.89 18.82
C LEU A 216 13.09 2.41 18.50
N ALA A 217 13.30 3.73 18.54
CA ALA A 217 14.61 4.31 18.33
C ALA A 217 15.61 3.92 19.44
N ASP A 218 15.18 3.91 20.72
CA ASP A 218 16.00 3.42 21.84
C ASP A 218 16.41 1.96 21.64
N LEU A 219 15.46 1.12 21.23
CA LEU A 219 15.73 -0.28 20.91
C LEU A 219 16.76 -0.40 19.79
N GLY A 220 16.57 0.35 18.69
CA GLY A 220 17.42 0.26 17.52
C GLY A 220 18.86 0.74 17.75
N ASP A 221 19.10 1.63 18.73
CA ASP A 221 20.45 2.05 19.10
C ASP A 221 21.29 0.90 19.66
N THR A 222 20.65 -0.11 20.24
CA THR A 222 21.33 -1.22 20.93
C THR A 222 21.19 -2.57 20.22
N CYS A 223 20.16 -2.76 19.38
CA CYS A 223 19.84 -4.08 18.82
C CYS A 223 20.48 -4.36 17.45
N PHE A 224 21.02 -3.35 16.75
CA PHE A 224 21.58 -3.50 15.41
C PHE A 224 23.10 -3.35 15.37
N ASP A 225 23.73 -4.14 14.50
CA ASP A 225 25.11 -3.96 14.09
C ASP A 225 25.19 -2.86 13.02
N TRP A 226 25.22 -1.62 13.46
CA TRP A 226 25.22 -0.45 12.58
C TRP A 226 26.45 -0.36 11.68
N GLN A 227 27.58 -0.95 12.09
CA GLN A 227 28.80 -0.95 11.26
C GLN A 227 28.61 -1.75 9.97
N ASN A 228 27.94 -2.92 10.08
CA ASN A 228 27.70 -3.78 8.93
C ASN A 228 26.37 -3.47 8.23
N LEU A 229 25.41 -2.84 8.90
CA LEU A 229 24.09 -2.55 8.36
C LEU A 229 24.03 -1.27 7.53
N LEU A 230 24.65 -0.17 7.97
CA LEU A 230 24.61 1.12 7.26
C LEU A 230 25.10 1.05 5.80
N PRO A 231 26.19 0.32 5.47
CA PRO A 231 26.62 0.18 4.09
C PRO A 231 25.57 -0.46 3.17
N LEU A 232 24.73 -1.36 3.70
CA LEU A 232 23.67 -2.03 2.94
C LEU A 232 22.49 -1.12 2.62
N LEU A 233 22.27 -0.09 3.44
CA LEU A 233 21.18 0.88 3.28
C LEU A 233 21.54 2.07 2.41
N LYS A 234 22.83 2.24 2.05
CA LYS A 234 23.31 3.42 1.32
C LYS A 234 22.67 3.51 -0.05
N SER A 235 22.03 4.65 -0.33
CA SER A 235 21.45 4.92 -1.64
C SER A 235 22.53 4.95 -2.73
N GLN A 236 22.23 4.32 -3.86
CA GLN A 236 23.11 4.37 -5.03
C GLN A 236 22.49 5.30 -6.09
N PRO A 237 23.28 6.17 -6.72
CA PRO A 237 22.79 6.95 -7.85
C PRO A 237 22.38 6.01 -9.00
N LEU A 238 21.13 6.04 -9.38
CA LEU A 238 20.61 5.29 -10.53
C LEU A 238 20.13 6.27 -11.60
N PRO A 239 20.34 5.98 -12.89
CA PRO A 239 19.78 6.80 -13.96
C PRO A 239 18.25 6.83 -13.88
N HIS A 240 17.67 8.00 -13.96
CA HIS A 240 16.21 8.15 -14.06
C HIS A 240 15.87 9.28 -15.06
N PRO A 241 14.69 9.24 -15.68
CA PRO A 241 14.23 10.35 -16.50
C PRO A 241 13.99 11.59 -15.63
N PRO A 242 14.18 12.80 -16.19
CA PRO A 242 13.87 14.04 -15.47
C PRO A 242 12.40 14.07 -15.06
N ASN A 243 12.10 14.73 -13.93
CA ASN A 243 10.72 14.97 -13.55
C ASN A 243 10.03 15.79 -14.64
N PRO A 244 8.79 15.43 -15.02
CA PRO A 244 8.03 16.25 -15.95
C PRO A 244 7.87 17.67 -15.36
N PRO A 245 7.91 18.71 -16.20
CA PRO A 245 7.71 20.08 -15.73
C PRO A 245 6.31 20.23 -15.16
N HIS A 246 6.19 20.96 -14.04
CA HIS A 246 4.90 21.32 -13.49
C HIS A 246 4.17 22.24 -14.48
N SER A 247 2.98 21.85 -14.92
CA SER A 247 2.12 22.71 -15.70
C SER A 247 1.34 23.63 -14.77
N PRO A 248 1.37 24.95 -14.94
CA PRO A 248 0.49 25.82 -14.19
C PRO A 248 -0.96 25.51 -14.54
N SER A 249 -1.75 25.18 -13.54
CA SER A 249 -3.19 24.91 -13.70
C SER A 249 -3.97 25.64 -12.60
N SER A 250 -5.22 25.96 -12.93
CA SER A 250 -6.18 26.56 -12.02
C SER A 250 -7.17 25.52 -11.46
N ILE A 251 -6.93 24.23 -11.64
CA ILE A 251 -7.88 23.19 -11.20
C ILE A 251 -7.59 22.85 -9.75
N ARG A 252 -8.60 22.99 -8.90
CA ARG A 252 -8.53 22.65 -7.48
C ARG A 252 -9.35 21.39 -7.22
N ILE A 253 -8.71 20.37 -6.63
CA ILE A 253 -9.32 19.08 -6.30
C ILE A 253 -9.44 18.94 -4.79
N ALA A 254 -10.66 18.79 -4.29
CA ALA A 254 -10.90 18.46 -2.89
C ALA A 254 -10.56 17.00 -2.62
N VAL A 255 -9.51 16.74 -1.84
CA VAL A 255 -9.08 15.41 -1.46
C VAL A 255 -9.49 15.15 -0.01
N ALA A 256 -10.42 14.22 0.21
CA ALA A 256 -10.85 13.82 1.54
C ALA A 256 -9.69 13.17 2.29
N ARG A 257 -9.23 13.76 3.40
CA ARG A 257 -8.08 13.24 4.14
C ARG A 257 -8.24 13.45 5.64
N ASP A 258 -8.65 12.37 6.31
CA ASP A 258 -8.79 12.31 7.77
C ASP A 258 -8.68 10.86 8.25
N ARG A 259 -9.17 10.58 9.46
CA ARG A 259 -9.13 9.22 10.03
C ARG A 259 -10.02 8.22 9.28
N ALA A 260 -11.07 8.68 8.60
CA ALA A 260 -11.96 7.82 7.82
C ALA A 260 -11.45 7.60 6.39
N PHE A 261 -10.71 8.56 5.81
CA PHE A 261 -10.23 8.55 4.42
C PHE A 261 -8.73 8.86 4.37
N ASN A 262 -7.90 7.83 4.33
CA ASN A 262 -6.45 8.00 4.37
C ASN A 262 -5.66 7.02 3.48
N PHE A 263 -6.35 6.17 2.70
CA PHE A 263 -5.71 5.23 1.79
C PHE A 263 -5.55 5.85 0.41
N TYR A 264 -4.38 6.42 0.17
CA TYR A 264 -3.97 7.02 -1.10
C TYR A 264 -2.56 6.53 -1.47
N TYR A 265 -2.37 6.18 -2.73
CA TYR A 265 -1.01 6.12 -3.25
C TYR A 265 -0.47 7.53 -3.39
N GLN A 266 0.65 7.83 -2.73
CA GLN A 266 1.25 9.16 -2.82
C GLN A 266 1.62 9.50 -4.27
N ASP A 267 2.00 8.50 -5.07
CA ASP A 267 2.31 8.69 -6.48
C ASP A 267 1.11 9.18 -7.30
N ASN A 268 -0.12 8.78 -6.94
CA ASN A 268 -1.33 9.30 -7.57
C ASN A 268 -1.53 10.79 -7.25
N LEU A 269 -1.33 11.18 -5.99
CA LEU A 269 -1.43 12.57 -5.56
C LEU A 269 -0.36 13.45 -6.23
N ASP A 270 0.88 12.98 -6.26
CA ASP A 270 1.99 13.65 -6.91
C ASP A 270 1.72 13.82 -8.42
N LEU A 271 1.13 12.82 -9.05
CA LEU A 271 0.82 12.86 -10.48
C LEU A 271 -0.27 13.89 -10.81
N LEU A 272 -1.32 14.01 -9.97
CA LEU A 272 -2.30 15.10 -10.11
C LEU A 272 -1.62 16.48 -10.04
N GLN A 273 -0.73 16.67 -9.07
CA GLN A 273 0.02 17.92 -8.92
C GLN A 273 0.95 18.19 -10.11
N GLN A 274 1.65 17.15 -10.62
CA GLN A 274 2.50 17.28 -11.81
C GLN A 274 1.70 17.66 -13.05
N LEU A 275 0.46 17.17 -13.15
CA LEU A 275 -0.47 17.54 -14.23
C LEU A 275 -1.14 18.92 -14.03
N GLY A 276 -0.78 19.60 -12.94
CA GLY A 276 -1.16 20.97 -12.64
C GLY A 276 -2.36 21.13 -11.71
N ALA A 277 -2.84 20.09 -11.03
CA ALA A 277 -3.87 20.26 -10.02
C ALA A 277 -3.32 20.83 -8.70
N GLU A 278 -4.08 21.70 -8.07
CA GLU A 278 -3.92 22.06 -6.66
C GLU A 278 -4.76 21.10 -5.82
N LEU A 279 -4.13 20.38 -4.89
CA LEU A 279 -4.82 19.46 -3.99
C LEU A 279 -5.24 20.19 -2.71
N VAL A 280 -6.53 20.28 -2.46
CA VAL A 280 -7.13 20.88 -1.26
C VAL A 280 -7.53 19.74 -0.33
N PHE A 281 -6.65 19.43 0.63
CA PHE A 281 -6.94 18.41 1.63
C PHE A 281 -7.96 18.93 2.65
N TRP A 282 -8.97 18.10 2.96
CA TRP A 282 -10.03 18.45 3.88
C TRP A 282 -10.57 17.21 4.62
N SER A 283 -11.26 17.44 5.72
CA SER A 283 -11.80 16.37 6.57
C SER A 283 -13.32 16.29 6.46
N PRO A 284 -13.91 15.27 5.83
CA PRO A 284 -15.33 14.99 5.93
C PRO A 284 -15.86 14.80 7.37
N LEU A 285 -15.01 14.35 8.29
CA LEU A 285 -15.36 14.19 9.71
C LEU A 285 -15.50 15.51 10.46
N GLU A 286 -14.67 16.51 10.15
CA GLU A 286 -14.46 17.68 11.02
C GLU A 286 -14.80 19.02 10.34
N ALA A 287 -14.83 19.06 9.00
CA ALA A 287 -15.15 20.28 8.28
C ALA A 287 -16.60 20.72 8.49
N ALA A 288 -16.82 22.03 8.49
CA ALA A 288 -18.20 22.59 8.55
C ALA A 288 -18.91 22.57 7.19
N ALA A 289 -18.15 22.51 6.08
CA ALA A 289 -18.64 22.48 4.71
C ALA A 289 -17.56 21.91 3.77
N ILE A 290 -17.94 21.61 2.53
CA ILE A 290 -16.99 21.27 1.47
C ILE A 290 -16.09 22.48 1.14
N PRO A 291 -14.84 22.26 0.69
CA PRO A 291 -13.96 23.36 0.27
C PRO A 291 -14.58 24.16 -0.88
N LYS A 292 -14.38 25.48 -0.84
CA LYS A 292 -14.85 26.39 -1.90
C LYS A 292 -13.91 26.37 -3.12
N ASP A 293 -14.46 26.73 -4.26
CA ASP A 293 -13.71 26.92 -5.52
C ASP A 293 -12.92 25.65 -5.94
N VAL A 294 -13.52 24.48 -5.73
CA VAL A 294 -12.99 23.19 -6.21
C VAL A 294 -13.79 22.69 -7.41
N GLN A 295 -13.10 22.03 -8.35
CA GLN A 295 -13.68 21.52 -9.59
C GLN A 295 -13.77 20.00 -9.65
N GLY A 296 -13.35 19.32 -8.61
CA GLY A 296 -13.45 17.86 -8.50
C GLY A 296 -13.22 17.39 -7.08
N MET A 297 -13.64 16.16 -6.80
CA MET A 297 -13.48 15.52 -5.50
C MET A 297 -12.77 14.18 -5.65
N TYR A 298 -11.92 13.84 -4.67
CA TYR A 298 -11.30 12.54 -4.57
C TYR A 298 -11.46 11.99 -3.14
N PHE A 299 -12.24 10.92 -3.01
CA PHE A 299 -12.43 10.14 -1.81
C PHE A 299 -11.67 8.83 -1.95
N GLY A 300 -10.54 8.70 -1.27
CA GLY A 300 -9.77 7.46 -1.21
C GLY A 300 -10.42 6.42 -0.30
N GLY A 301 -9.72 5.30 -0.13
CA GLY A 301 -10.13 4.29 0.83
C GLY A 301 -9.86 4.69 2.28
N GLY A 302 -10.17 3.78 3.18
CA GLY A 302 -10.02 3.94 4.62
C GLY A 302 -11.00 3.08 5.39
N PHE A 303 -11.34 3.53 6.60
CA PHE A 303 -12.26 2.83 7.50
C PHE A 303 -13.48 3.71 7.86
N PRO A 304 -14.33 4.11 6.88
CA PRO A 304 -15.47 4.97 7.17
C PRO A 304 -16.50 4.30 8.10
N GLU A 305 -16.56 2.97 8.14
CA GLU A 305 -17.43 2.22 9.05
C GLU A 305 -17.08 2.44 10.53
N VAL A 306 -15.80 2.68 10.85
CA VAL A 306 -15.34 2.96 12.22
C VAL A 306 -15.80 4.34 12.68
N PHE A 307 -15.96 5.27 11.75
CA PHE A 307 -16.37 6.65 11.98
C PHE A 307 -17.77 6.94 11.44
N ALA A 308 -18.58 5.90 11.17
CA ALA A 308 -19.84 6.02 10.47
C ALA A 308 -20.85 6.92 11.21
N GLN A 309 -20.89 6.89 12.55
CA GLN A 309 -21.71 7.80 13.34
C GLN A 309 -21.29 9.27 13.11
N GLN A 310 -20.01 9.57 13.22
CA GLN A 310 -19.50 10.94 13.07
C GLN A 310 -19.75 11.47 11.65
N LEU A 311 -19.53 10.63 10.63
CA LEU A 311 -19.86 10.97 9.24
C LEU A 311 -21.37 11.20 9.05
N ALA A 312 -22.21 10.38 9.67
CA ALA A 312 -23.68 10.50 9.60
C ALA A 312 -24.19 11.79 10.27
N GLU A 313 -23.58 12.20 11.37
CA GLU A 313 -23.96 13.40 12.13
C GLU A 313 -23.53 14.69 11.40
N ASN A 314 -22.48 14.65 10.56
CA ASN A 314 -22.04 15.81 9.78
C ASN A 314 -22.94 16.02 8.53
N THR A 315 -24.19 16.38 8.74
CA THR A 315 -25.20 16.53 7.68
C THR A 315 -24.83 17.61 6.67
N SER A 316 -24.27 18.73 7.13
CA SER A 316 -23.87 19.85 6.27
C SER A 316 -22.88 19.42 5.20
N VAL A 317 -21.88 18.61 5.57
CA VAL A 317 -20.87 18.11 4.64
C VAL A 317 -21.48 17.05 3.72
N ARG A 318 -22.26 16.10 4.24
CA ARG A 318 -22.90 15.06 3.41
C ARG A 318 -23.80 15.67 2.35
N ASP A 319 -24.65 16.61 2.74
CA ASP A 319 -25.58 17.29 1.82
C ASP A 319 -24.83 18.14 0.81
N GLY A 320 -23.75 18.83 1.25
CA GLY A 320 -22.87 19.59 0.35
C GLY A 320 -22.18 18.70 -0.69
N VAL A 321 -21.63 17.55 -0.30
CA VAL A 321 -21.05 16.56 -1.21
C VAL A 321 -22.08 16.04 -2.20
N LYS A 322 -23.26 15.64 -1.70
CA LYS A 322 -24.37 15.15 -2.54
C LYS A 322 -24.76 16.19 -3.57
N THR A 323 -25.03 17.42 -3.14
CA THR A 323 -25.44 18.51 -4.00
C THR A 323 -24.41 18.77 -5.09
N ALA A 324 -23.13 18.97 -4.72
CA ALA A 324 -22.06 19.25 -5.67
C ALA A 324 -21.91 18.13 -6.73
N ILE A 325 -21.95 16.86 -6.32
CA ILE A 325 -21.85 15.74 -7.26
C ILE A 325 -23.07 15.65 -8.17
N LEU A 326 -24.28 15.82 -7.65
CA LEU A 326 -25.52 15.80 -8.46
C LEU A 326 -25.64 17.01 -9.40
N GLU A 327 -24.99 18.13 -9.06
CA GLU A 327 -24.84 19.29 -9.93
C GLU A 327 -23.71 19.14 -10.99
N GLY A 328 -23.05 17.99 -11.00
CA GLY A 328 -22.11 17.63 -12.07
C GLY A 328 -20.64 17.68 -11.68
N MET A 329 -20.27 17.96 -10.43
CA MET A 329 -18.87 17.94 -10.01
C MET A 329 -18.26 16.54 -10.16
N PRO A 330 -17.14 16.37 -10.90
CA PRO A 330 -16.48 15.09 -11.05
C PRO A 330 -15.98 14.54 -9.72
N ALA A 331 -16.24 13.25 -9.44
CA ALA A 331 -15.85 12.61 -8.20
C ALA A 331 -15.27 11.22 -8.41
N ILE A 332 -14.09 10.98 -7.84
CA ILE A 332 -13.49 9.66 -7.69
C ILE A 332 -13.75 9.18 -6.26
N ALA A 333 -14.19 7.94 -6.11
CA ALA A 333 -14.46 7.32 -4.81
C ALA A 333 -14.00 5.86 -4.79
N GLU A 334 -12.94 5.56 -4.07
CA GLU A 334 -12.37 4.22 -3.98
C GLU A 334 -12.71 3.58 -2.63
N CYS A 335 -13.24 2.35 -2.63
CA CYS A 335 -13.49 1.50 -1.48
C CYS A 335 -14.25 2.25 -0.35
N GLY A 336 -13.57 2.76 0.69
CA GLY A 336 -14.19 3.56 1.74
C GLY A 336 -14.90 4.81 1.19
N GLY A 337 -14.34 5.45 0.17
CA GLY A 337 -14.97 6.56 -0.53
C GLY A 337 -16.26 6.17 -1.23
N LEU A 338 -16.29 5.00 -1.90
CA LEU A 338 -17.52 4.43 -2.47
C LEU A 338 -18.58 4.22 -1.37
N MET A 339 -18.18 3.64 -0.23
CA MET A 339 -19.10 3.42 0.90
C MET A 339 -19.71 4.73 1.40
N TYR A 340 -18.94 5.82 1.43
CA TYR A 340 -19.42 7.15 1.81
C TYR A 340 -20.40 7.76 0.80
N LEU A 341 -20.26 7.43 -0.48
CA LEU A 341 -21.22 7.87 -1.51
C LEU A 341 -22.53 7.07 -1.51
N CYS A 342 -22.62 5.93 -0.83
CA CYS A 342 -23.84 5.14 -0.68
C CYS A 342 -24.93 5.91 0.12
N GLU A 343 -26.15 5.37 0.16
CA GLU A 343 -27.22 5.88 1.03
C GLU A 343 -26.88 5.72 2.50
N GLN A 344 -26.25 4.60 2.86
CA GLN A 344 -25.86 4.29 4.23
C GLN A 344 -24.73 3.26 4.29
N ILE A 345 -24.04 3.24 5.43
CA ILE A 345 -23.19 2.14 5.87
C ILE A 345 -23.93 1.37 6.96
N ILE A 346 -24.00 0.04 6.82
CA ILE A 346 -24.47 -0.87 7.85
C ILE A 346 -23.22 -1.50 8.46
N ASP A 347 -22.94 -1.19 9.73
CA ASP A 347 -21.73 -1.60 10.43
C ASP A 347 -21.73 -3.09 10.83
N PHE A 348 -20.69 -3.54 11.53
CA PHE A 348 -20.59 -4.95 11.98
C PHE A 348 -21.64 -5.37 12.99
N GLU A 349 -22.22 -4.42 13.73
CA GLU A 349 -23.31 -4.62 14.67
C GLU A 349 -24.70 -4.58 14.00
N GLY A 350 -24.74 -4.32 12.68
CA GLY A 350 -25.96 -4.21 11.90
C GLY A 350 -26.68 -2.86 12.05
N LYS A 351 -26.01 -1.85 12.63
CA LYS A 351 -26.56 -0.50 12.77
C LYS A 351 -26.34 0.28 11.47
N SER A 352 -27.40 0.96 11.03
CA SER A 352 -27.38 1.78 9.81
C SER A 352 -27.00 3.22 10.11
N TRP A 353 -26.09 3.77 9.31
CA TRP A 353 -25.59 5.12 9.40
C TRP A 353 -25.75 5.82 8.05
N ALA A 354 -26.52 6.89 8.01
CA ALA A 354 -26.75 7.62 6.76
C ALA A 354 -25.48 8.22 6.20
N MET A 355 -25.25 8.03 4.90
CA MET A 355 -24.13 8.60 4.14
C MET A 355 -24.64 9.63 3.13
N THR A 356 -23.85 9.98 2.10
CA THR A 356 -24.26 11.06 1.19
C THR A 356 -25.48 10.72 0.33
N GLY A 357 -25.70 9.45 0.00
CA GLY A 357 -26.83 9.02 -0.83
C GLY A 357 -26.74 9.49 -2.28
N VAL A 358 -25.54 9.62 -2.82
CA VAL A 358 -25.27 9.81 -4.26
C VAL A 358 -25.57 8.52 -5.01
N LEU A 359 -25.16 7.37 -4.43
CA LEU A 359 -25.37 6.04 -4.99
C LEU A 359 -26.60 5.38 -4.33
N PRO A 360 -27.58 4.88 -5.11
CA PRO A 360 -28.80 4.28 -4.58
C PRO A 360 -28.56 2.83 -4.11
N THR A 361 -27.64 2.64 -3.18
CA THR A 361 -27.27 1.35 -2.60
C THR A 361 -26.75 1.55 -1.18
N SER A 362 -26.70 0.47 -0.40
CA SER A 362 -26.11 0.47 0.94
C SER A 362 -24.84 -0.36 0.96
N ALA A 363 -23.82 0.10 1.70
CA ALA A 363 -22.63 -0.67 1.99
C ALA A 363 -22.82 -1.43 3.31
N VAL A 364 -22.70 -2.76 3.29
CA VAL A 364 -22.89 -3.63 4.45
C VAL A 364 -21.57 -4.27 4.85
N MET A 365 -21.17 -4.10 6.12
CA MET A 365 -19.99 -4.77 6.66
C MET A 365 -20.26 -6.25 6.91
N GLY A 366 -19.30 -7.11 6.61
CA GLY A 366 -19.45 -8.55 6.72
C GLY A 366 -18.18 -9.29 7.17
N ALA A 367 -18.34 -10.58 7.50
CA ALA A 367 -17.21 -11.41 7.94
C ALA A 367 -16.27 -11.80 6.80
N ARG A 368 -16.75 -11.83 5.54
CA ARG A 368 -15.97 -12.24 4.39
C ARG A 368 -14.96 -11.15 4.02
N LEU A 369 -13.69 -11.53 3.89
CA LEU A 369 -12.65 -10.68 3.36
C LEU A 369 -12.56 -10.85 1.84
N THR A 370 -12.67 -9.77 1.09
CA THR A 370 -12.31 -9.70 -0.34
C THR A 370 -10.93 -9.09 -0.44
N LEU A 371 -9.99 -9.85 -0.98
CA LEU A 371 -8.58 -9.47 -1.08
C LEU A 371 -7.99 -9.96 -2.39
N GLY A 372 -7.18 -9.14 -3.02
CA GLY A 372 -6.30 -9.55 -4.12
C GLY A 372 -6.29 -8.59 -5.29
N TYR A 373 -5.38 -8.85 -6.21
CA TYR A 373 -5.26 -8.09 -7.44
C TYR A 373 -6.40 -8.41 -8.41
N ARG A 374 -6.81 -7.37 -9.14
CA ARG A 374 -7.87 -7.43 -10.15
C ARG A 374 -7.35 -6.94 -11.49
N ARG A 375 -7.75 -7.66 -12.52
CA ARG A 375 -7.80 -7.16 -13.88
C ARG A 375 -9.22 -6.68 -14.12
N ALA A 376 -9.40 -5.39 -14.39
CA ALA A 376 -10.71 -4.78 -14.58
C ALA A 376 -10.82 -4.24 -15.99
N VAL A 377 -11.82 -4.71 -16.75
CA VAL A 377 -12.11 -4.27 -18.11
C VAL A 377 -13.29 -3.31 -18.09
N ALA A 378 -13.07 -2.09 -18.55
CA ALA A 378 -14.13 -1.08 -18.60
C ALA A 378 -15.25 -1.47 -19.56
N LEU A 379 -16.48 -1.56 -19.05
CA LEU A 379 -17.65 -1.96 -19.83
C LEU A 379 -18.28 -0.80 -20.60
N GLN A 380 -17.96 0.43 -20.20
CA GLN A 380 -18.46 1.66 -20.81
C GLN A 380 -17.44 2.79 -20.66
N ASP A 381 -17.59 3.84 -21.44
CA ASP A 381 -16.88 5.11 -21.21
C ASP A 381 -17.26 5.64 -19.84
N ASN A 382 -16.27 6.04 -19.04
CA ASN A 382 -16.48 6.57 -17.71
C ASN A 382 -15.52 7.73 -17.40
N LEU A 383 -15.61 8.27 -16.20
CA LEU A 383 -14.83 9.42 -15.76
C LEU A 383 -13.31 9.24 -15.94
N LEU A 384 -12.79 8.01 -15.82
CA LEU A 384 -11.36 7.72 -15.81
C LEU A 384 -10.85 7.05 -17.07
N VAL A 385 -11.64 6.17 -17.69
CA VAL A 385 -11.18 5.32 -18.81
C VAL A 385 -12.29 5.11 -19.84
N LYS A 386 -11.88 4.75 -21.06
CA LYS A 386 -12.77 4.40 -22.17
C LYS A 386 -13.18 2.94 -22.11
N ALA A 387 -14.34 2.61 -22.70
CA ALA A 387 -14.82 1.23 -22.87
C ALA A 387 -13.74 0.35 -23.51
N GLY A 388 -13.61 -0.89 -23.00
CA GLY A 388 -12.60 -1.86 -23.43
C GLY A 388 -11.20 -1.64 -22.84
N THR A 389 -10.95 -0.53 -22.15
CA THR A 389 -9.66 -0.32 -21.46
C THR A 389 -9.51 -1.31 -20.32
N THR A 390 -8.37 -1.98 -20.26
CA THR A 390 -8.00 -2.83 -19.14
C THR A 390 -7.13 -2.06 -18.14
N VAL A 391 -7.54 -2.04 -16.88
CA VAL A 391 -6.76 -1.49 -15.77
C VAL A 391 -6.47 -2.59 -14.74
N HIS A 392 -5.38 -2.43 -14.00
CA HIS A 392 -5.03 -3.31 -12.89
C HIS A 392 -5.19 -2.55 -11.57
N GLY A 393 -5.84 -3.20 -10.63
CA GLY A 393 -6.04 -2.67 -9.30
C GLY A 393 -6.03 -3.76 -8.25
N HIS A 394 -6.39 -3.43 -7.04
CA HIS A 394 -6.58 -4.42 -6.00
C HIS A 394 -7.81 -4.08 -5.16
N GLU A 395 -8.39 -5.08 -4.55
CA GLU A 395 -9.45 -4.95 -3.55
C GLU A 395 -8.94 -5.40 -2.19
N PHE A 396 -9.35 -4.70 -1.14
CA PHE A 396 -9.08 -5.08 0.23
C PHE A 396 -10.17 -4.54 1.16
N HIS A 397 -11.28 -5.28 1.30
CA HIS A 397 -12.43 -4.84 2.09
C HIS A 397 -13.22 -6.01 2.67
N ARG A 398 -14.07 -5.71 3.65
CA ARG A 398 -15.05 -6.64 4.26
C ARG A 398 -16.49 -6.22 4.02
N SER A 399 -16.72 -5.20 3.22
CA SER A 399 -18.05 -4.73 2.87
C SER A 399 -18.53 -5.31 1.55
N HIS A 400 -19.84 -5.24 1.31
CA HIS A 400 -20.47 -5.50 0.02
C HIS A 400 -21.62 -4.52 -0.17
N LEU A 401 -22.03 -4.31 -1.41
CA LEU A 401 -23.18 -3.46 -1.73
C LEU A 401 -24.47 -4.28 -1.78
N THR A 402 -25.57 -3.69 -1.36
CA THR A 402 -26.90 -4.34 -1.41
C THR A 402 -27.46 -4.43 -2.83
N LEU A 403 -27.06 -3.52 -3.70
CA LEU A 403 -27.48 -3.48 -5.11
C LEU A 403 -26.23 -3.41 -6.02
N THR A 404 -26.29 -4.13 -7.13
CA THR A 404 -25.35 -4.01 -8.23
C THR A 404 -25.87 -2.97 -9.23
N PRO A 405 -25.02 -2.08 -9.76
CA PRO A 405 -25.45 -1.11 -10.76
C PRO A 405 -25.97 -1.80 -12.04
N THR A 406 -27.00 -1.26 -12.64
CA THR A 406 -27.51 -1.75 -13.94
C THR A 406 -26.52 -1.56 -15.07
N LYS A 407 -25.62 -0.58 -14.95
CA LYS A 407 -24.51 -0.31 -15.86
C LYS A 407 -23.21 -0.25 -15.01
N PRO A 408 -22.57 -1.39 -14.74
CA PRO A 408 -21.35 -1.41 -13.96
C PRO A 408 -20.19 -0.78 -14.74
N LEU A 409 -19.17 -0.28 -14.00
CA LEU A 409 -17.97 0.29 -14.59
C LEU A 409 -17.09 -0.79 -15.22
N PHE A 410 -16.91 -1.89 -14.51
CA PHE A 410 -15.94 -2.92 -14.85
C PHE A 410 -16.56 -4.33 -14.83
N GLU A 411 -16.04 -5.19 -15.71
CA GLU A 411 -15.98 -6.61 -15.50
C GLU A 411 -14.62 -6.93 -14.89
N THR A 412 -14.60 -7.63 -13.74
CA THR A 412 -13.38 -7.92 -13.01
C THR A 412 -13.03 -9.40 -13.04
N SER A 413 -11.75 -9.70 -13.12
CA SER A 413 -11.20 -11.04 -12.94
C SER A 413 -10.01 -11.01 -11.99
N ARG A 414 -9.71 -12.16 -11.39
CA ARG A 414 -8.48 -12.32 -10.62
C ARG A 414 -7.29 -12.22 -11.56
N TYR A 415 -6.26 -11.52 -11.10
CA TYR A 415 -5.04 -11.34 -11.90
C TYR A 415 -4.23 -12.64 -12.07
N ASP A 416 -4.25 -13.51 -11.08
CA ASP A 416 -3.42 -14.72 -11.01
C ASP A 416 -3.96 -15.92 -11.80
N CYS A 417 -5.27 -16.01 -12.03
CA CYS A 417 -5.92 -17.18 -12.66
C CYS A 417 -7.05 -16.82 -13.62
N ASP A 418 -7.26 -15.54 -13.93
CA ASP A 418 -8.34 -15.03 -14.81
C ASP A 418 -9.76 -15.47 -14.40
N GLU A 419 -9.96 -15.96 -13.16
CA GLU A 419 -11.27 -16.27 -12.61
C GLU A 419 -12.15 -15.02 -12.63
N ASN A 420 -13.32 -15.12 -13.27
CA ASN A 420 -14.28 -14.00 -13.33
C ASN A 420 -14.85 -13.74 -11.93
N MET A 421 -14.71 -12.50 -11.46
CA MET A 421 -15.21 -12.03 -10.17
C MET A 421 -16.53 -11.28 -10.28
N GLY A 422 -17.05 -11.10 -11.51
CA GLY A 422 -18.28 -10.39 -11.80
C GLY A 422 -18.08 -8.93 -12.17
N CYS A 423 -19.20 -8.23 -12.23
CA CYS A 423 -19.23 -6.82 -12.56
C CYS A 423 -19.26 -5.95 -11.30
N GLU A 424 -18.53 -4.85 -11.30
CA GLU A 424 -18.49 -3.93 -10.18
C GLU A 424 -18.36 -2.46 -10.62
N GLY A 425 -18.52 -1.55 -9.65
CA GLY A 425 -18.31 -0.11 -9.80
C GLY A 425 -19.51 0.65 -10.36
N TRP A 426 -19.68 1.88 -9.86
CA TRP A 426 -20.76 2.79 -10.22
C TRP A 426 -20.23 3.95 -11.05
N GLY A 427 -20.76 4.13 -12.25
CA GLY A 427 -20.48 5.25 -13.16
C GLY A 427 -21.73 6.11 -13.42
N PHE A 428 -22.65 6.15 -12.47
CA PHE A 428 -23.82 7.00 -12.53
C PHE A 428 -24.00 7.71 -11.17
N PRO A 429 -24.17 9.04 -11.19
CA PRO A 429 -24.13 9.98 -12.34
C PRO A 429 -22.82 9.85 -13.16
N ALA A 430 -22.85 10.28 -14.44
CA ALA A 430 -21.72 10.08 -15.38
C ALA A 430 -20.41 10.77 -14.96
N ASN A 431 -20.48 11.73 -14.07
CA ASN A 431 -19.34 12.42 -13.43
C ASN A 431 -18.80 11.69 -12.19
N VAL A 432 -19.27 10.48 -11.90
CA VAL A 432 -18.81 9.67 -10.75
C VAL A 432 -18.06 8.44 -11.24
N HIS A 433 -16.93 8.16 -10.60
CA HIS A 433 -16.24 6.88 -10.62
C HIS A 433 -16.17 6.36 -9.21
N ALA A 434 -17.01 5.39 -8.84
CA ALA A 434 -17.01 4.78 -7.52
C ALA A 434 -16.81 3.26 -7.64
N SER A 435 -15.75 2.73 -7.04
CA SER A 435 -15.29 1.35 -7.23
C SER A 435 -14.63 0.80 -5.95
N TYR A 436 -14.75 -0.50 -5.71
CA TYR A 436 -13.92 -1.18 -4.71
C TYR A 436 -12.48 -1.41 -5.18
N VAL A 437 -12.26 -1.36 -6.49
CA VAL A 437 -10.94 -1.52 -7.07
C VAL A 437 -10.12 -0.25 -6.88
N HIS A 438 -9.06 -0.35 -6.09
CA HIS A 438 -8.08 0.73 -5.94
C HIS A 438 -7.11 0.74 -7.12
N LEU A 439 -6.87 1.89 -7.71
CA LEU A 439 -6.01 2.07 -8.86
C LEU A 439 -4.71 2.80 -8.49
N HIS A 440 -3.57 2.29 -8.98
CA HIS A 440 -2.30 3.01 -9.00
C HIS A 440 -2.03 3.54 -10.40
N TRP A 441 -1.95 4.86 -10.56
CA TRP A 441 -1.90 5.49 -11.90
C TRP A 441 -0.51 5.52 -12.54
N GLY A 442 0.52 5.00 -11.87
CA GLY A 442 1.89 4.98 -12.38
C GLY A 442 2.08 4.27 -13.72
N ARG A 443 1.16 3.37 -14.09
CA ARG A 443 1.15 2.71 -15.40
C ARG A 443 0.46 3.54 -16.48
N SER A 444 -0.52 4.37 -16.11
CA SER A 444 -1.48 4.98 -17.03
C SER A 444 -1.74 6.43 -16.62
N VAL A 445 -0.87 7.33 -17.07
CA VAL A 445 -0.99 8.78 -16.82
C VAL A 445 -2.27 9.37 -17.44
N GLU A 446 -2.83 8.67 -18.41
CA GLU A 446 -4.08 9.04 -19.09
C GLU A 446 -5.27 9.08 -18.13
N ILE A 447 -5.27 8.23 -17.09
CA ILE A 447 -6.35 8.17 -16.09
C ILE A 447 -6.53 9.53 -15.38
N PRO A 448 -5.52 10.07 -14.67
CA PRO A 448 -5.65 11.38 -14.04
C PRO A 448 -5.79 12.53 -15.06
N GLN A 449 -5.24 12.41 -16.27
CA GLN A 449 -5.45 13.40 -17.33
C GLN A 449 -6.92 13.49 -17.74
N GLN A 450 -7.60 12.34 -17.91
CA GLN A 450 -9.02 12.30 -18.23
C GLN A 450 -9.86 12.90 -17.09
N PHE A 451 -9.57 12.55 -15.83
CA PHE A 451 -10.23 13.14 -14.67
C PHE A 451 -10.08 14.67 -14.65
N LEU A 452 -8.87 15.18 -14.80
CA LEU A 452 -8.61 16.63 -14.79
C LEU A 452 -9.26 17.33 -15.99
N LYS A 453 -9.40 16.66 -17.13
CA LYS A 453 -10.13 17.18 -18.29
C LYS A 453 -11.60 17.42 -17.94
N GLU A 454 -12.25 16.44 -17.30
CA GLU A 454 -13.65 16.58 -16.88
C GLU A 454 -13.80 17.69 -15.81
N CYS A 455 -12.87 17.78 -14.85
CA CYS A 455 -12.86 18.85 -13.86
C CYS A 455 -12.77 20.26 -14.46
N ARG A 456 -12.08 20.44 -15.61
CA ARG A 456 -12.02 21.73 -16.33
C ARG A 456 -13.36 22.16 -16.90
N THR A 457 -14.26 21.26 -17.17
CA THR A 457 -15.58 21.55 -17.76
C THR A 457 -16.61 21.92 -16.71
N TYR A 458 -16.38 21.55 -15.45
CA TYR A 458 -17.23 21.92 -14.32
C TYR A 458 -17.03 23.40 -13.97
N LYS A 459 -18.14 24.15 -13.84
CA LYS A 459 -18.14 25.60 -13.61
C LYS A 459 -18.77 25.97 -12.27
#